data_615deb92b5adc981dac500bd8fc97709
#
_entry.id   615deb92b5adc981dac500bd8fc97709
#
_cell.length_a   1.000
_cell.length_b   1.000
_cell.length_c   1.000
_cell.angle_alpha   90.00
_cell.angle_beta   90.00
_cell.angle_gamma   90.00
#
_symmetry.space_group_name_H-M   'P 1'
#
loop_
_entity.id
_entity.type
_entity.pdbx_description
1 polymer ?
#
loop_
_entity_poly.entity_id
_entity_poly.type
_entity_poly.pdbx_seq_one_letter_code
_entity_poly.pdbx_strand_id
1 'polypeptide(L)'
;MENLLISACLLGVECKYSGGSNALPEEMIGKLKERYRLIPVCPETAGGLPTPRDPSERLGERVVSCRGADVTRQFENGAQAALTLAKRYGCTKALMKEHSPSCGSGLIYDGSFSGKLVEGDGCAAELLKAAGVSVVGENVTELLTMVCKAE
;
A
#
# COMPACT_ATOMS: atom_id res chain seq x y z
N MET A 1 12.97 12.92 -13.68
CA MET A 1 11.99 12.83 -12.60
C MET A 1 11.87 11.37 -12.17
N GLU A 2 11.98 11.16 -10.89
CA GLU A 2 11.94 9.82 -10.32
C GLU A 2 10.53 9.25 -10.34
N ASN A 3 10.40 7.95 -10.56
CA ASN A 3 9.10 7.28 -10.47
C ASN A 3 8.84 6.81 -9.03
N LEU A 4 7.64 7.06 -8.54
CA LEU A 4 7.23 6.68 -7.19
C LEU A 4 6.05 5.72 -7.30
N LEU A 5 6.19 4.54 -6.70
CA LEU A 5 5.06 3.63 -6.58
C LEU A 5 4.16 4.16 -5.47
N ILE A 6 2.85 4.19 -5.68
CA ILE A 6 1.93 4.74 -4.69
C ILE A 6 0.66 3.91 -4.61
N SER A 7 0.15 3.72 -3.40
CA SER A 7 -1.15 3.08 -3.21
C SER A 7 -2.22 3.90 -3.94
N ALA A 8 -2.94 3.26 -4.85
CA ALA A 8 -3.90 3.94 -5.72
C ALA A 8 -4.98 4.67 -4.92
N CYS A 9 -5.39 4.12 -3.78
CA CYS A 9 -6.41 4.76 -2.94
C CYS A 9 -5.98 6.13 -2.42
N LEU A 10 -4.67 6.36 -2.27
CA LEU A 10 -4.15 7.66 -1.82
C LEU A 10 -4.32 8.75 -2.88
N LEU A 11 -4.51 8.36 -4.13
CA LEU A 11 -4.76 9.28 -5.22
C LEU A 11 -6.24 9.49 -5.50
N GLY A 12 -7.12 8.89 -4.70
CA GLY A 12 -8.56 9.03 -4.87
C GLY A 12 -9.21 7.92 -5.67
N VAL A 13 -8.48 6.89 -6.06
CA VAL A 13 -9.08 5.73 -6.72
C VAL A 13 -9.93 4.98 -5.70
N GLU A 14 -11.18 4.71 -6.04
CA GLU A 14 -12.14 4.10 -5.12
C GLU A 14 -11.95 2.58 -5.08
N CYS A 15 -10.78 2.16 -4.64
CA CYS A 15 -10.36 0.75 -4.65
C CYS A 15 -10.18 0.16 -3.25
N LYS A 16 -10.47 0.92 -2.19
CA LYS A 16 -10.38 0.32 -0.85
C LYS A 16 -11.56 -0.63 -0.63
N TYR A 17 -11.47 -1.47 0.41
CA TYR A 17 -12.44 -2.56 0.60
C TYR A 17 -13.89 -2.09 0.64
N SER A 18 -14.16 -0.90 1.14
CA SER A 18 -15.52 -0.37 1.26
C SER A 18 -16.06 0.23 -0.04
N GLY A 19 -15.24 0.33 -1.07
CA GLY A 19 -15.59 0.99 -2.33
C GLY A 19 -15.27 2.47 -2.33
N GLY A 20 -14.64 2.98 -1.28
CA GLY A 20 -14.20 4.37 -1.22
C GLY A 20 -12.71 4.52 -1.51
N SER A 21 -12.17 5.68 -1.17
CA SER A 21 -10.76 5.97 -1.34
C SER A 21 -10.18 6.51 -0.04
N ASN A 22 -8.86 6.63 -0.01
CA ASN A 22 -8.12 7.26 1.07
C ASN A 22 -7.35 8.46 0.54
N ALA A 23 -7.97 9.24 -0.34
CA ALA A 23 -7.31 10.32 -1.05
C ALA A 23 -6.57 11.27 -0.12
N LEU A 24 -5.31 11.54 -0.45
CA LEU A 24 -4.54 12.58 0.20
C LEU A 24 -5.11 13.95 -0.20
N PRO A 25 -4.84 15.02 0.58
CA PRO A 25 -5.24 16.36 0.17
C PRO A 25 -4.68 16.70 -1.22
N GLU A 26 -5.46 17.40 -2.03
CA GLU A 26 -5.05 17.77 -3.39
C GLU A 26 -3.72 18.51 -3.43
N GLU A 27 -3.49 19.38 -2.45
CA GLU A 27 -2.24 20.12 -2.34
C GLU A 27 -1.05 19.17 -2.20
N MET A 28 -1.21 18.12 -1.40
CA MET A 28 -0.15 17.15 -1.19
C MET A 28 0.11 16.33 -2.45
N ILE A 29 -0.96 15.91 -3.12
CA ILE A 29 -0.84 15.19 -4.38
C ILE A 29 -0.11 16.06 -5.41
N GLY A 30 -0.45 17.35 -5.46
CA GLY A 30 0.22 18.29 -6.36
C GLY A 30 1.72 18.37 -6.09
N LYS A 31 2.12 18.44 -4.82
CA LYS A 31 3.53 18.48 -4.44
C LYS A 31 4.24 17.19 -4.83
N LEU A 32 3.60 16.06 -4.64
CA LEU A 32 4.18 14.78 -5.05
C LEU A 32 4.39 14.74 -6.57
N LYS A 33 3.43 15.23 -7.35
CA LYS A 33 3.54 15.25 -8.81
C LYS A 33 4.63 16.17 -9.32
N GLU A 34 4.99 17.19 -8.54
CA GLU A 34 6.10 18.07 -8.91
C GLU A 34 7.46 17.38 -8.80
N ARG A 35 7.56 16.34 -7.98
CA ARG A 35 8.81 15.64 -7.72
C ARG A 35 8.90 14.25 -8.34
N TYR A 36 7.77 13.62 -8.53
CA TYR A 36 7.71 12.22 -8.93
C TYR A 36 6.70 12.00 -10.03
N ARG A 37 6.97 11.01 -10.88
CA ARG A 37 5.90 10.39 -11.66
C ARG A 37 5.26 9.36 -10.77
N LEU A 38 3.95 9.47 -10.59
CA LEU A 38 3.22 8.57 -9.68
C LEU A 38 2.76 7.34 -10.44
N ILE A 39 3.16 6.17 -9.96
CA ILE A 39 2.80 4.88 -10.53
C ILE A 39 1.83 4.23 -9.55
N PRO A 40 0.51 4.29 -9.81
CA PRO A 40 -0.47 3.79 -8.84
C PRO A 40 -0.64 2.29 -8.89
N VAL A 41 -0.88 1.69 -7.73
CA VAL A 41 -1.22 0.28 -7.62
C VAL A 41 -2.13 0.05 -6.42
N CYS A 42 -3.12 -0.81 -6.58
CA CYS A 42 -3.85 -1.38 -5.44
C CYS A 42 -3.53 -2.87 -5.44
N PRO A 43 -2.65 -3.33 -4.54
CA PRO A 43 -2.26 -4.74 -4.56
C PRO A 43 -3.44 -5.68 -4.36
N GLU A 44 -4.47 -5.27 -3.63
CA GLU A 44 -5.61 -6.15 -3.38
C GLU A 44 -6.43 -6.37 -4.64
N THR A 45 -6.75 -5.31 -5.38
CA THR A 45 -7.47 -5.48 -6.65
C THR A 45 -6.59 -6.10 -7.73
N ALA A 46 -5.31 -5.77 -7.74
CA ALA A 46 -4.36 -6.38 -8.67
C ALA A 46 -4.21 -7.88 -8.40
N GLY A 47 -4.42 -8.31 -7.17
CA GLY A 47 -4.40 -9.73 -6.79
C GLY A 47 -5.68 -10.48 -7.08
N GLY A 48 -6.71 -9.79 -7.59
CA GLY A 48 -7.96 -10.42 -7.99
C GLY A 48 -9.12 -10.24 -7.03
N LEU A 49 -8.98 -9.40 -6.01
CA LEU A 49 -10.10 -9.16 -5.10
C LEU A 49 -11.05 -8.11 -5.68
N PRO A 50 -12.36 -8.29 -5.49
CA PRO A 50 -13.34 -7.31 -6.00
C PRO A 50 -13.39 -6.05 -5.14
N THR A 51 -14.06 -5.03 -5.64
CA THR A 51 -14.38 -3.83 -4.88
C THR A 51 -15.89 -3.58 -5.01
N PRO A 52 -16.65 -3.49 -3.92
CA PRO A 52 -16.23 -3.66 -2.53
C PRO A 52 -15.92 -5.11 -2.16
N ARG A 53 -15.31 -5.29 -1.01
CA ARG A 53 -14.95 -6.61 -0.50
C ARG A 53 -14.89 -6.58 1.03
N ASP A 54 -14.88 -7.75 1.65
CA ASP A 54 -14.70 -7.83 3.09
C ASP A 54 -13.29 -7.34 3.47
N PRO A 55 -13.16 -6.61 4.57
CA PRO A 55 -11.84 -6.25 5.07
C PRO A 55 -11.08 -7.50 5.49
N SER A 56 -9.76 -7.48 5.30
CA SER A 56 -8.89 -8.60 5.65
C SER A 56 -7.77 -8.13 6.56
N GLU A 57 -7.20 -9.06 7.32
CA GLU A 57 -6.03 -8.79 8.15
C GLU A 57 -5.01 -9.91 7.99
N ARG A 58 -3.75 -9.54 8.15
CA ARG A 58 -2.67 -10.51 8.05
C ARG A 58 -2.45 -11.17 9.41
N LEU A 59 -2.34 -12.50 9.41
CA LEU A 59 -2.08 -13.28 10.59
C LEU A 59 -0.92 -14.21 10.29
N GLY A 60 0.28 -13.78 10.64
CA GLY A 60 1.50 -14.49 10.26
C GLY A 60 1.68 -14.47 8.75
N GLU A 61 1.80 -15.65 8.15
CA GLU A 61 1.95 -15.75 6.69
C GLU A 61 0.61 -15.86 5.97
N ARG A 62 -0.49 -15.87 6.71
CA ARG A 62 -1.83 -15.97 6.14
C ARG A 62 -2.53 -14.62 6.17
N VAL A 63 -3.43 -14.42 5.23
CA VAL A 63 -4.33 -13.27 5.22
C VAL A 63 -5.75 -13.80 5.20
N VAL A 64 -6.57 -13.34 6.14
CA VAL A 64 -7.94 -13.83 6.27
C VAL A 64 -8.92 -12.65 6.25
N SER A 65 -10.09 -12.88 5.66
CA SER A 65 -11.15 -11.88 5.68
C SER A 65 -11.88 -11.92 7.02
N CYS A 66 -12.65 -10.88 7.30
CA CYS A 66 -13.43 -10.81 8.55
C CYS A 66 -14.47 -11.91 8.64
N ARG A 67 -14.81 -12.56 7.53
CA ARG A 67 -15.74 -13.71 7.51
C ARG A 67 -15.01 -15.04 7.51
N GLY A 68 -13.69 -15.03 7.67
CA GLY A 68 -12.90 -16.24 7.79
C GLY A 68 -12.40 -16.83 6.48
N ALA A 69 -12.58 -16.16 5.35
CA ALA A 69 -12.07 -16.65 4.08
C ALA A 69 -10.55 -16.43 4.01
N ASP A 70 -9.84 -17.45 3.55
CA ASP A 70 -8.40 -17.34 3.34
C ASP A 70 -8.15 -16.69 1.97
N VAL A 71 -7.57 -15.50 2.00
CA VAL A 71 -7.27 -14.72 0.79
C VAL A 71 -5.78 -14.52 0.59
N THR A 72 -4.99 -15.37 1.23
CA THR A 72 -3.52 -15.29 1.17
C THR A 72 -3.00 -15.26 -0.26
N ARG A 73 -3.53 -16.12 -1.13
CA ARG A 73 -3.06 -16.19 -2.51
C ARG A 73 -3.29 -14.88 -3.26
N GLN A 74 -4.46 -14.27 -3.07
CA GLN A 74 -4.77 -13.00 -3.71
C GLN A 74 -3.81 -11.90 -3.23
N PHE A 75 -3.49 -11.89 -1.94
CA PHE A 75 -2.54 -10.93 -1.40
C PHE A 75 -1.12 -11.18 -1.91
N GLU A 76 -0.72 -12.44 -2.04
CA GLU A 76 0.59 -12.78 -2.61
C GLU A 76 0.67 -12.39 -4.09
N ASN A 77 -0.37 -12.66 -4.86
CA ASN A 77 -0.43 -12.27 -6.26
C ASN A 77 -0.38 -10.75 -6.41
N GLY A 78 -1.08 -10.02 -5.54
CA GLY A 78 -1.06 -8.58 -5.53
C GLY A 78 0.30 -7.99 -5.17
N ALA A 79 0.99 -8.63 -4.23
CA ALA A 79 2.35 -8.23 -3.87
C ALA A 79 3.29 -8.39 -5.08
N GLN A 80 3.18 -9.51 -5.80
CA GLN A 80 3.98 -9.72 -7.00
C GLN A 80 3.66 -8.70 -8.09
N ALA A 81 2.39 -8.34 -8.25
CA ALA A 81 1.99 -7.33 -9.22
C ALA A 81 2.62 -5.97 -8.88
N ALA A 82 2.62 -5.60 -7.61
CA ALA A 82 3.24 -4.36 -7.16
C ALA A 82 4.74 -4.36 -7.43
N LEU A 83 5.41 -5.46 -7.14
CA LEU A 83 6.85 -5.58 -7.39
C LEU A 83 7.17 -5.51 -8.88
N THR A 84 6.36 -6.17 -9.71
CA THR A 84 6.53 -6.12 -11.16
C THR A 84 6.42 -4.69 -11.68
N LEU A 85 5.44 -3.92 -11.18
CA LEU A 85 5.31 -2.52 -11.56
C LEU A 85 6.53 -1.71 -11.11
N ALA A 86 6.98 -1.91 -9.86
CA ALA A 86 8.14 -1.19 -9.35
C ALA A 86 9.36 -1.44 -10.20
N LYS A 87 9.60 -2.68 -10.59
CA LYS A 87 10.73 -3.04 -11.44
C LYS A 87 10.59 -2.46 -12.84
N ARG A 88 9.40 -2.53 -13.43
CA ARG A 88 9.16 -2.03 -14.78
C ARG A 88 9.43 -0.53 -14.88
N TYR A 89 9.04 0.23 -13.88
CA TYR A 89 9.18 1.68 -13.89
C TYR A 89 10.38 2.17 -13.08
N GLY A 90 11.23 1.26 -12.62
CA GLY A 90 12.44 1.64 -11.90
C GLY A 90 12.18 2.37 -10.59
N CYS A 91 11.10 2.03 -9.89
CA CYS A 91 10.76 2.70 -8.63
C CYS A 91 11.68 2.22 -7.52
N THR A 92 12.37 3.14 -6.87
CA THR A 92 13.21 2.85 -5.70
C THR A 92 12.50 3.23 -4.40
N LYS A 93 11.37 3.92 -4.50
CA LYS A 93 10.57 4.36 -3.36
C LYS A 93 9.11 4.05 -3.60
N ALA A 94 8.39 3.80 -2.52
CA ALA A 94 6.94 3.57 -2.55
C ALA A 94 6.27 4.28 -1.40
N LEU A 95 5.18 4.98 -1.69
CA LEU A 95 4.33 5.62 -0.69
C LEU A 95 3.05 4.81 -0.62
N MET A 96 2.86 4.09 0.49
CA MET A 96 1.82 3.08 0.61
C MET A 96 0.90 3.36 1.78
N LYS A 97 -0.37 2.95 1.66
CA LYS A 97 -1.38 3.16 2.70
C LYS A 97 -0.98 2.45 3.99
N GLU A 98 -0.93 3.20 5.08
CA GLU A 98 -0.56 2.65 6.39
C GLU A 98 -1.52 1.60 6.89
N HIS A 99 -0.98 0.65 7.64
CA HIS A 99 -1.69 -0.37 8.44
C HIS A 99 -2.44 -1.42 7.64
N SER A 100 -2.52 -1.30 6.34
CA SER A 100 -3.27 -2.29 5.56
C SER A 100 -2.50 -3.62 5.45
N PRO A 101 -3.22 -4.74 5.28
CA PRO A 101 -2.56 -6.04 5.15
C PRO A 101 -1.74 -6.19 3.87
N SER A 102 -1.93 -5.29 2.90
CA SER A 102 -1.13 -5.29 1.66
C SER A 102 -0.06 -4.22 1.66
N CYS A 103 -0.39 -3.00 2.07
CA CYS A 103 0.45 -1.83 1.89
C CYS A 103 1.15 -1.34 3.16
N GLY A 104 0.72 -1.78 4.33
CA GLY A 104 1.24 -1.24 5.60
C GLY A 104 2.71 -1.51 5.80
N SER A 105 3.43 -0.51 6.30
CA SER A 105 4.87 -0.60 6.55
C SER A 105 5.14 -0.34 8.02
N GLY A 106 5.66 -1.33 8.71
CA GLY A 106 6.06 -1.22 10.11
C GLY A 106 4.99 -1.61 11.12
N LEU A 107 3.76 -1.24 10.90
CA LEU A 107 2.64 -1.58 11.78
C LEU A 107 1.44 -1.98 10.94
N ILE A 108 0.84 -3.11 11.27
CA ILE A 108 -0.37 -3.61 10.61
C ILE A 108 -1.35 -4.12 11.66
N TYR A 109 -2.61 -4.29 11.27
CA TYR A 109 -3.60 -4.90 12.16
C TYR A 109 -3.24 -6.35 12.41
N ASP A 110 -3.54 -6.83 13.65
CA ASP A 110 -2.96 -8.08 14.17
C ASP A 110 -3.69 -9.37 13.76
N GLY A 111 -4.75 -9.28 13.00
CA GLY A 111 -5.52 -10.45 12.58
C GLY A 111 -6.74 -10.75 13.43
N SER A 112 -6.93 -10.01 14.52
CA SER A 112 -8.07 -10.24 15.43
C SER A 112 -9.29 -9.40 15.09
N PHE A 113 -9.18 -8.47 14.15
CA PHE A 113 -10.25 -7.53 13.77
C PHE A 113 -10.73 -6.69 14.96
N SER A 114 -9.81 -6.36 15.86
CA SER A 114 -10.10 -5.62 17.08
C SER A 114 -9.49 -4.21 17.09
N GLY A 115 -8.87 -3.80 15.98
CA GLY A 115 -8.22 -2.50 15.89
C GLY A 115 -6.83 -2.45 16.49
N LYS A 116 -6.27 -3.58 16.91
CA LYS A 116 -4.92 -3.64 17.46
C LYS A 116 -3.87 -3.69 16.37
N LEU A 117 -2.82 -2.90 16.55
CA LEU A 117 -1.68 -2.88 15.64
C LEU A 117 -0.52 -3.67 16.24
N VAL A 118 0.22 -4.35 15.36
CA VAL A 118 1.44 -5.07 15.74
C VAL A 118 2.54 -4.72 14.76
N GLU A 119 3.79 -4.92 15.17
CA GLU A 119 4.92 -4.75 14.27
C GLU A 119 4.82 -5.76 13.14
N GLY A 120 4.97 -5.28 11.93
CA GLY A 120 4.91 -6.12 10.75
C GLY A 120 4.64 -5.30 9.51
N ASP A 121 4.71 -5.97 8.37
CA ASP A 121 4.46 -5.35 7.07
C ASP A 121 3.31 -6.04 6.37
N GLY A 122 2.58 -5.27 5.55
CA GLY A 122 1.64 -5.86 4.60
C GLY A 122 2.40 -6.68 3.56
N CYS A 123 1.69 -7.55 2.87
CA CYS A 123 2.34 -8.49 1.93
C CYS A 123 3.11 -7.79 0.81
N ALA A 124 2.56 -6.73 0.23
CA ALA A 124 3.25 -5.98 -0.81
C ALA A 124 4.41 -5.18 -0.23
N ALA A 125 4.22 -4.55 0.93
CA ALA A 125 5.30 -3.78 1.56
C ALA A 125 6.49 -4.68 1.88
N GLU A 126 6.22 -5.87 2.41
CA GLU A 126 7.28 -6.83 2.73
C GLU A 126 8.09 -7.22 1.50
N LEU A 127 7.39 -7.56 0.42
CA LEU A 127 8.05 -7.99 -0.81
C LEU A 127 8.85 -6.87 -1.46
N LEU A 128 8.30 -5.65 -1.47
CA LEU A 128 8.99 -4.48 -2.01
C LEU A 128 10.26 -4.17 -1.22
N LYS A 129 10.19 -4.21 0.10
CA LYS A 129 11.37 -3.98 0.95
C LYS A 129 12.45 -5.03 0.70
N ALA A 130 12.04 -6.29 0.57
CA ALA A 130 12.99 -7.37 0.29
C ALA A 130 13.71 -7.18 -1.06
N ALA A 131 13.08 -6.48 -1.98
CA ALA A 131 13.67 -6.16 -3.29
C ALA A 131 14.46 -4.84 -3.29
N GLY A 132 14.59 -4.19 -2.15
CA GLY A 132 15.38 -2.96 -2.04
C GLY A 132 14.59 -1.67 -2.23
N VAL A 133 13.26 -1.75 -2.33
CA VAL A 133 12.41 -0.55 -2.43
C VAL A 133 12.18 0.04 -1.04
N SER A 134 12.38 1.35 -0.90
CA SER A 134 12.10 2.04 0.35
C SER A 134 10.60 2.30 0.45
N VAL A 135 9.92 1.71 1.42
CA VAL A 135 8.47 1.84 1.57
C VAL A 135 8.16 2.71 2.78
N VAL A 136 7.36 3.76 2.56
CA VAL A 136 6.94 4.65 3.63
C VAL A 136 5.42 4.77 3.62
N GLY A 137 4.85 5.10 4.77
CA GLY A 137 3.41 5.33 4.90
C GLY A 137 3.06 6.79 4.67
N GLU A 138 1.77 7.09 4.71
CA GLU A 138 1.28 8.44 4.44
C GLU A 138 1.23 9.32 5.68
N ASN A 139 1.88 8.93 6.78
CA ASN A 139 1.90 9.80 7.96
C ASN A 139 2.58 11.14 7.64
N VAL A 140 2.24 12.16 8.39
CA VAL A 140 2.64 13.53 8.08
C VAL A 140 4.17 13.68 8.00
N THR A 141 4.90 13.05 8.92
CA THR A 141 6.36 13.16 8.97
C THR A 141 7.01 12.59 7.73
N GLU A 142 6.65 11.36 7.37
CA GLU A 142 7.22 10.70 6.19
C GLU A 142 6.87 11.45 4.92
N LEU A 143 5.61 11.88 4.81
CA LEU A 143 5.13 12.58 3.64
C LEU A 143 5.82 13.94 3.47
N LEU A 144 5.99 14.67 4.57
CA LEU A 144 6.70 15.94 4.53
C LEU A 144 8.15 15.74 4.08
N THR A 145 8.80 14.68 4.55
CA THR A 145 10.16 14.37 4.11
C THR A 145 10.22 14.20 2.60
N MET A 146 9.24 13.52 2.03
CA MET A 146 9.21 13.28 0.59
C MET A 146 8.95 14.54 -0.22
N VAL A 147 8.09 15.44 0.25
CA VAL A 147 7.70 16.62 -0.53
C VAL A 147 8.55 17.85 -0.27
N CYS A 148 9.23 17.94 0.88
CA CYS A 148 10.01 19.11 1.24
C CYS A 148 11.50 18.92 1.06
N LYS A 149 11.94 17.77 0.67
CA LYS A 149 13.26 17.44 0.62
C LYS A 149 13.90 17.88 -0.64
N ALA A 150 14.48 18.30 -1.16
CA ALA A 150 14.99 18.41 -2.43
C ALA A 150 15.71 19.64 -2.69
N GLU A 151 15.64 20.40 -1.78
CA GLU A 151 16.41 21.61 -2.00
C GLU A 151 17.88 21.43 -1.85
#